data_b1ac1d8963d48dc4141dc7c040e16008
#
_entry.id   b1ac1d8963d48dc4141dc7c040e16008
#
_cell.length_a   1.000
_cell.length_b   1.000
_cell.length_c   1.000
_cell.angle_alpha   90.00
_cell.angle_beta   90.00
_cell.angle_gamma   90.00
#
_symmetry.space_group_name_H-M   'P 1'
#
loop_
_entity.id
_entity.type
_entity.pdbx_description
1 polymer ?
#
loop_
_entity_poly.entity_id
_entity_poly.type
_entity_poly.pdbx_seq_one_letter_code
_entity_poly.pdbx_strand_id
1 'polypeptide(L)'
;MNITTCLFTVLGGMATLGHPSETIRLNQLGYYPQQEKVAVVNTGEVREFTIVDAATGNRVFSGKPGYIASSAWSDKSRTILDFSDITAPGNYFLMVNGDSVAFEIKERVLSPLADAALKSFYYQRTGMPIEATYAGRWSRPAGHP
;
A
#
# COMPACT_ATOMS: atom_id res chain seq x y z
N MET A 1 9.26 -24.63 34.13
CA MET A 1 9.57 -24.42 32.70
C MET A 1 8.23 -24.42 31.97
N ASN A 2 7.57 -23.25 31.91
CA ASN A 2 6.23 -23.10 31.35
C ASN A 2 6.36 -22.49 29.94
N ILE A 3 6.00 -23.29 28.96
CA ILE A 3 5.90 -22.88 27.57
C ILE A 3 4.51 -22.29 27.38
N THR A 4 4.40 -20.98 27.33
CA THR A 4 3.14 -20.29 26.99
C THR A 4 2.95 -20.36 25.49
N THR A 5 2.13 -21.30 25.04
CA THR A 5 1.68 -21.43 23.65
C THR A 5 0.71 -20.30 23.36
N CYS A 6 1.15 -19.27 22.60
CA CYS A 6 0.28 -18.24 22.06
C CYS A 6 -0.55 -18.85 20.91
N LEU A 7 -1.80 -19.15 21.19
CA LEU A 7 -2.78 -19.61 20.19
C LEU A 7 -3.28 -18.41 19.40
N PHE A 8 -2.76 -18.21 18.20
CA PHE A 8 -3.31 -17.24 17.24
C PHE A 8 -4.57 -17.81 16.61
N THR A 9 -5.72 -17.36 17.07
CA THR A 9 -7.01 -17.67 16.43
C THR A 9 -7.13 -16.79 15.18
N VAL A 10 -6.97 -17.39 14.02
CA VAL A 10 -7.28 -16.73 12.73
C VAL A 10 -8.79 -16.70 12.57
N LEU A 11 -9.44 -15.62 12.96
CA LEU A 11 -10.78 -15.30 12.48
C LEU A 11 -10.66 -14.82 11.04
N GLY A 12 -11.25 -15.58 10.12
CA GLY A 12 -11.48 -15.14 8.74
C GLY A 12 -12.36 -13.87 8.75
N GLY A 13 -11.75 -12.73 8.55
CA GLY A 13 -12.40 -11.44 8.47
C GLY A 13 -11.84 -10.69 7.26
N MET A 14 -12.76 -10.15 6.46
CA MET A 14 -12.54 -9.23 5.35
C MET A 14 -11.32 -8.37 5.59
N ALA A 15 -10.43 -8.29 4.61
CA ALA A 15 -9.32 -7.33 4.60
C ALA A 15 -9.90 -5.93 4.78
N THR A 16 -9.95 -5.46 6.00
CA THR A 16 -10.13 -4.05 6.28
C THR A 16 -8.93 -3.37 5.67
N LEU A 17 -9.17 -2.45 4.75
CA LEU A 17 -8.17 -1.48 4.31
C LEU A 17 -7.56 -0.92 5.60
N GLY A 18 -6.36 -1.40 5.93
CA GLY A 18 -5.70 -1.05 7.18
C GLY A 18 -5.62 0.48 7.27
N HIS A 19 -5.91 1.01 8.44
CA HIS A 19 -5.67 2.43 8.72
C HIS A 19 -4.22 2.73 8.30
N PRO A 20 -3.99 3.83 7.58
CA PRO A 20 -2.63 4.19 7.21
C PRO A 20 -1.82 4.34 8.51
N SER A 21 -0.78 3.52 8.66
CA SER A 21 0.14 3.68 9.78
C SER A 21 0.70 5.11 9.77
N GLU A 22 0.72 5.78 10.91
CA GLU A 22 1.36 7.09 11.00
C GLU A 22 2.88 6.97 10.93
N THR A 23 3.40 5.81 11.28
CA THR A 23 4.83 5.52 11.39
C THR A 23 5.42 5.03 10.07
N ILE A 24 4.71 4.18 9.32
CA ILE A 24 5.19 3.55 8.08
C ILE A 24 4.50 4.20 6.88
N ARG A 25 5.28 4.62 5.90
CA ARG A 25 4.82 5.16 4.62
C ARG A 25 5.35 4.30 3.48
N LEU A 26 4.47 3.89 2.61
CA LEU A 26 4.79 3.12 1.42
C LEU A 26 3.86 3.52 0.26
N ASN A 27 4.11 2.96 -0.93
CA ASN A 27 3.25 3.23 -2.08
C ASN A 27 1.87 2.58 -1.89
N GLN A 28 0.85 3.39 -1.74
CA GLN A 28 -0.53 2.95 -1.50
C GLN A 28 -1.17 2.24 -2.70
N LEU A 29 -0.65 2.44 -3.91
CA LEU A 29 -1.12 1.76 -5.11
C LEU A 29 -0.55 0.33 -5.25
N GLY A 30 0.50 0.02 -4.47
CA GLY A 30 1.25 -1.21 -4.55
C GLY A 30 2.53 -1.09 -5.36
N TYR A 31 3.14 -2.22 -5.66
CA TYR A 31 4.43 -2.31 -6.32
C TYR A 31 4.39 -3.25 -7.53
N TYR A 32 5.20 -2.96 -8.54
CA TYR A 32 5.47 -3.90 -9.62
C TYR A 32 6.46 -4.97 -9.16
N PRO A 33 6.35 -6.23 -9.65
CA PRO A 33 7.24 -7.32 -9.25
C PRO A 33 8.73 -7.02 -9.43
N GLN A 34 9.11 -6.42 -10.55
CA GLN A 34 10.52 -6.22 -10.94
C GLN A 34 11.03 -4.79 -10.68
N GLN A 35 10.23 -3.94 -10.02
CA GLN A 35 10.63 -2.58 -9.70
C GLN A 35 11.17 -2.47 -8.27
N GLU A 36 11.88 -1.38 -8.01
CA GLU A 36 12.31 -1.01 -6.66
C GLU A 36 11.11 -0.90 -5.71
N LYS A 37 11.24 -1.46 -4.52
CA LYS A 37 10.22 -1.46 -3.47
C LYS A 37 10.82 -0.93 -2.20
N VAL A 38 10.42 0.28 -1.86
CA VAL A 38 10.89 0.95 -0.65
C VAL A 38 9.73 1.39 0.22
N ALA A 39 9.97 1.39 1.52
CA ALA A 39 9.12 2.03 2.51
C ALA A 39 9.93 3.01 3.35
N VAL A 40 9.26 4.00 3.90
CA VAL A 40 9.85 5.03 4.74
C VAL A 40 9.24 4.92 6.13
N VAL A 41 10.09 4.82 7.14
CA VAL A 41 9.66 4.82 8.55
C VAL A 41 9.98 6.16 9.17
N ASN A 42 8.99 6.75 9.81
CA ASN A 42 9.08 8.08 10.43
C ASN A 42 9.88 8.13 11.74
N THR A 43 10.58 7.06 12.08
CA THR A 43 11.47 6.98 13.24
C THR A 43 12.89 6.67 12.82
N GLY A 44 13.88 7.18 13.55
CA GLY A 44 15.29 6.94 13.23
C GLY A 44 15.83 5.56 13.65
N GLU A 45 15.09 4.81 14.48
CA GLU A 45 15.58 3.56 15.05
C GLU A 45 14.75 2.37 14.57
N VAL A 46 15.20 1.78 13.48
CA VAL A 46 14.74 0.47 13.01
C VAL A 46 15.94 -0.48 13.03
N ARG A 47 15.81 -1.60 13.72
CA ARG A 47 16.86 -2.65 13.75
C ARG A 47 16.67 -3.67 12.65
N GLU A 48 15.43 -4.07 12.46
CA GLU A 48 15.02 -5.03 11.43
C GLU A 48 13.57 -4.78 11.04
N PHE A 49 13.19 -5.29 9.91
CA PHE A 49 11.80 -5.35 9.46
C PHE A 49 11.50 -6.71 8.86
N THR A 50 10.24 -7.06 8.84
CA THR A 50 9.77 -8.36 8.34
C THR A 50 8.62 -8.16 7.38
N ILE A 51 8.59 -8.98 6.33
CA ILE A 51 7.43 -9.06 5.44
C ILE A 51 6.80 -10.43 5.55
N VAL A 52 5.49 -10.40 5.71
CA VAL A 52 4.63 -11.57 5.92
C VAL A 52 3.64 -11.65 4.78
N ASP A 53 3.47 -12.82 4.22
CA ASP A 53 2.42 -13.11 3.24
C ASP A 53 1.06 -13.07 3.93
N ALA A 54 0.13 -12.28 3.40
CA ALA A 54 -1.16 -12.04 4.03
C ALA A 54 -2.11 -13.25 3.97
N ALA A 55 -1.91 -14.16 3.01
CA ALA A 55 -2.75 -15.35 2.85
C ALA A 55 -2.32 -16.49 3.78
N THR A 56 -1.01 -16.65 3.95
CA THR A 56 -0.45 -17.80 4.70
C THR A 56 -0.01 -17.43 6.11
N GLY A 57 0.23 -16.15 6.39
CA GLY A 57 0.84 -15.67 7.62
C GLY A 57 2.33 -16.01 7.76
N ASN A 58 2.94 -16.56 6.71
CA ASN A 58 4.34 -16.92 6.73
C ASN A 58 5.25 -15.71 6.47
N ARG A 59 6.36 -15.67 7.19
CA ARG A 59 7.42 -14.69 6.92
C ARG A 59 8.12 -15.05 5.60
N VAL A 60 8.06 -14.11 4.64
CA VAL A 60 8.67 -14.27 3.32
C VAL A 60 9.98 -13.51 3.17
N PHE A 61 10.20 -12.50 4.02
CA PHE A 61 11.41 -11.69 3.97
C PHE A 61 11.73 -11.11 5.36
N SER A 62 13.01 -10.98 5.66
CA SER A 62 13.53 -10.17 6.77
C SER A 62 14.72 -9.36 6.29
N GLY A 63 14.69 -8.07 6.57
CA GLY A 63 15.72 -7.15 6.16
C GLY A 63 16.18 -6.24 7.28
N LYS A 64 17.35 -5.67 7.10
CA LYS A 64 17.84 -4.55 7.91
C LYS A 64 17.54 -3.24 7.19
N PRO A 65 17.41 -2.11 7.89
CA PRO A 65 17.24 -0.82 7.26
C PRO A 65 18.41 -0.52 6.32
N GLY A 66 18.11 0.08 5.18
CA GLY A 66 19.12 0.44 4.19
C GLY A 66 19.96 1.62 4.67
N TYR A 67 19.34 2.76 4.89
CA TYR A 67 20.01 3.96 5.35
C TYR A 67 19.02 4.91 6.04
N ILE A 68 19.58 5.86 6.78
CA ILE A 68 18.82 6.95 7.40
C ILE A 68 18.93 8.16 6.49
N ALA A 69 17.78 8.63 5.99
CA ALA A 69 17.68 9.85 5.21
C ALA A 69 17.39 11.04 6.12
N SER A 70 18.10 12.13 5.90
CA SER A 70 17.81 13.44 6.50
C SER A 70 17.47 14.44 5.41
N SER A 71 16.69 15.44 5.74
CA SER A 71 16.32 16.52 4.81
C SER A 71 16.77 17.86 5.37
N ALA A 72 17.34 18.71 4.54
CA ALA A 72 17.68 20.09 4.90
C ALA A 72 16.44 20.94 5.29
N TRP A 73 15.25 20.46 4.93
CA TRP A 73 13.97 21.14 5.19
C TRP A 73 13.20 20.57 6.38
N SER A 74 13.74 19.54 7.04
CA SER A 74 13.08 18.86 8.16
C SER A 74 14.10 18.32 9.14
N ASP A 75 13.93 18.61 10.41
CA ASP A 75 14.79 18.10 11.51
C ASP A 75 14.56 16.61 11.79
N LYS A 76 13.70 15.96 11.00
CA LYS A 76 13.33 14.57 11.24
C LYS A 76 14.15 13.63 10.36
N SER A 77 14.77 12.64 11.00
CA SER A 77 15.36 11.50 10.31
C SER A 77 14.31 10.50 9.86
N ARG A 78 14.53 9.86 8.72
CA ARG A 78 13.70 8.82 8.14
C ARG A 78 14.54 7.59 7.86
N THR A 79 14.04 6.43 8.22
CA THR A 79 14.67 5.17 7.89
C THR A 79 14.07 4.61 6.62
N ILE A 80 14.90 4.26 5.65
CA ILE A 80 14.50 3.67 4.39
C ILE A 80 14.63 2.15 4.49
N LEU A 81 13.57 1.45 4.15
CA LEU A 81 13.50 0.00 4.10
C LEU A 81 13.40 -0.42 2.63
N ASP A 82 14.35 -1.24 2.18
CA ASP A 82 14.37 -1.80 0.83
C ASP A 82 13.99 -3.28 0.90
N PHE A 83 12.99 -3.66 0.12
CA PHE A 83 12.50 -5.04 -0.02
C PHE A 83 12.28 -5.42 -1.50
N SER A 84 13.10 -4.84 -2.37
CA SER A 84 13.04 -5.05 -3.83
C SER A 84 13.20 -6.50 -4.24
N ASP A 85 13.86 -7.32 -3.42
CA ASP A 85 14.06 -8.75 -3.66
C ASP A 85 12.78 -9.58 -3.69
N ILE A 86 11.67 -9.06 -3.13
CA ILE A 86 10.38 -9.75 -3.20
C ILE A 86 9.74 -9.46 -4.55
N THR A 87 9.75 -10.44 -5.44
CA THR A 87 9.22 -10.31 -6.80
C THR A 87 7.89 -11.05 -7.01
N ALA A 88 7.48 -11.92 -6.09
CA ALA A 88 6.26 -12.68 -6.23
C ALA A 88 5.02 -11.75 -6.10
N PRO A 89 4.07 -11.80 -7.04
CA PRO A 89 2.79 -11.10 -6.88
C PRO A 89 2.00 -11.66 -5.68
N GLY A 90 1.37 -10.76 -4.92
CA GLY A 90 0.60 -11.14 -3.73
C GLY A 90 0.28 -9.96 -2.84
N ASN A 91 -0.43 -10.27 -1.73
CA ASN A 91 -0.73 -9.32 -0.67
C ASN A 91 0.19 -9.59 0.52
N TYR A 92 0.76 -8.56 1.09
CA TYR A 92 1.77 -8.65 2.12
C TYR A 92 1.53 -7.65 3.24
N PHE A 93 2.09 -7.95 4.41
CA PHE A 93 2.23 -7.00 5.51
C PHE A 93 3.70 -6.69 5.73
N LEU A 94 4.05 -5.40 5.73
CA LEU A 94 5.32 -4.91 6.24
C LEU A 94 5.17 -4.66 7.74
N MET A 95 6.02 -5.29 8.52
CA MET A 95 6.03 -5.20 9.98
C MET A 95 7.35 -4.59 10.46
N VAL A 96 7.26 -3.56 11.27
CA VAL A 96 8.42 -2.87 11.86
C VAL A 96 8.06 -2.28 13.22
N ASN A 97 8.89 -2.50 14.23
CA ASN A 97 8.73 -1.96 15.58
C ASN A 97 7.33 -2.20 16.21
N GLY A 98 6.65 -3.29 15.84
CA GLY A 98 5.31 -3.61 16.32
C GLY A 98 4.16 -3.03 15.49
N ASP A 99 4.44 -2.11 14.58
CA ASP A 99 3.48 -1.60 13.59
C ASP A 99 3.43 -2.50 12.37
N SER A 100 2.31 -2.48 11.67
CA SER A 100 2.14 -3.18 10.40
C SER A 100 1.37 -2.35 9.38
N VAL A 101 1.69 -2.53 8.10
CA VAL A 101 0.98 -1.92 6.99
C VAL A 101 0.86 -2.90 5.84
N ALA A 102 -0.33 -2.98 5.25
CA ALA A 102 -0.60 -3.84 4.10
C ALA A 102 -0.11 -3.20 2.81
N PHE A 103 0.38 -4.00 1.88
CA PHE A 103 0.71 -3.60 0.52
C PHE A 103 0.51 -4.77 -0.46
N GLU A 104 0.48 -4.43 -1.74
CA GLU A 104 0.26 -5.40 -2.81
C GLU A 104 1.40 -5.33 -3.83
N ILE A 105 1.82 -6.50 -4.31
CA ILE A 105 2.71 -6.63 -5.49
C ILE A 105 1.89 -7.23 -6.62
N LYS A 106 1.79 -6.55 -7.76
CA LYS A 106 1.02 -7.00 -8.93
C LYS A 106 1.54 -6.44 -10.25
N GLU A 107 1.25 -7.15 -11.34
CA GLU A 107 1.69 -6.79 -12.69
C GLU A 107 1.05 -5.48 -13.23
N ARG A 108 -0.14 -5.13 -12.76
CA ARG A 108 -0.92 -4.01 -13.29
C ARG A 108 -1.31 -3.03 -12.16
N VAL A 109 -0.32 -2.54 -11.43
CA VAL A 109 -0.49 -1.65 -10.28
C VAL A 109 -1.28 -0.38 -10.63
N LEU A 110 -0.97 0.24 -11.77
CA LEU A 110 -1.53 1.53 -12.17
C LEU A 110 -2.81 1.41 -13.01
N SER A 111 -3.29 0.20 -13.35
CA SER A 111 -4.51 0.07 -14.17
C SER A 111 -5.74 0.75 -13.57
N PRO A 112 -6.06 0.57 -12.27
CA PRO A 112 -7.21 1.26 -11.69
C PRO A 112 -7.08 2.79 -11.72
N LEU A 113 -5.85 3.30 -11.56
CA LEU A 113 -5.58 4.73 -11.66
C LEU A 113 -5.74 5.24 -13.09
N ALA A 114 -5.25 4.50 -14.09
CA ALA A 114 -5.42 4.82 -15.51
C ALA A 114 -6.90 4.85 -15.90
N ASP A 115 -7.68 3.85 -15.48
CA ASP A 115 -9.12 3.79 -15.71
C ASP A 115 -9.84 4.99 -15.07
N ALA A 116 -9.48 5.35 -13.84
CA ALA A 116 -10.03 6.51 -13.15
C ALA A 116 -9.65 7.83 -13.85
N ALA A 117 -8.42 7.96 -14.32
CA ALA A 117 -7.95 9.13 -15.07
C ALA A 117 -8.71 9.29 -16.40
N LEU A 118 -8.89 8.21 -17.16
CA LEU A 118 -9.69 8.23 -18.38
C LEU A 118 -11.15 8.59 -18.11
N LYS A 119 -11.72 8.03 -17.04
CA LYS A 119 -13.08 8.31 -16.63
C LYS A 119 -13.29 9.76 -16.23
N SER A 120 -12.25 10.44 -15.70
CA SER A 120 -12.34 11.86 -15.36
C SER A 120 -12.64 12.74 -16.58
N PHE A 121 -12.05 12.43 -17.74
CA PHE A 121 -12.37 13.14 -19.00
C PHE A 121 -13.82 12.95 -19.44
N TYR A 122 -14.39 11.77 -19.22
CA TYR A 122 -15.80 11.54 -19.48
C TYR A 122 -16.68 12.44 -18.61
N TYR A 123 -16.35 12.63 -17.33
CA TYR A 123 -17.12 13.50 -16.43
C TYR A 123 -16.96 15.00 -16.71
N GLN A 124 -15.92 15.41 -17.40
CA GLN A 124 -15.69 16.83 -17.76
C GLN A 124 -16.46 17.29 -19.00
N ARG A 125 -17.17 16.39 -19.68
CA ARG A 125 -17.98 16.73 -20.84
C ARG A 125 -19.14 17.65 -20.46
N THR A 126 -19.35 18.71 -21.22
CA THR A 126 -20.41 19.70 -20.94
C THR A 126 -21.53 19.72 -21.96
N GLY A 127 -21.22 19.58 -23.26
CA GLY A 127 -22.17 19.69 -24.37
C GLY A 127 -23.05 18.44 -24.61
N MET A 128 -22.97 17.43 -23.76
CA MET A 128 -23.78 16.20 -23.87
C MET A 128 -24.06 15.62 -22.47
N PRO A 129 -25.13 14.82 -22.32
CA PRO A 129 -25.45 14.22 -21.04
C PRO A 129 -24.37 13.22 -20.58
N ILE A 130 -24.21 13.10 -19.28
CA ILE A 130 -23.46 12.06 -18.62
C ILE A 130 -24.43 10.97 -18.23
N GLU A 131 -24.39 9.85 -18.97
CA GLU A 131 -25.37 8.77 -18.86
C GLU A 131 -25.19 7.96 -17.56
N ALA A 132 -26.31 7.60 -16.94
CA ALA A 132 -26.33 6.81 -15.70
C ALA A 132 -25.67 5.43 -15.88
N THR A 133 -25.75 4.83 -17.08
CA THR A 133 -25.11 3.54 -17.42
C THR A 133 -23.60 3.57 -17.20
N TYR A 134 -22.94 4.73 -17.42
CA TYR A 134 -21.50 4.88 -17.28
C TYR A 134 -21.08 5.61 -16.02
N ALA A 135 -21.97 6.43 -15.46
CA ALA A 135 -21.66 7.33 -14.35
C ALA A 135 -22.40 7.01 -13.05
N GLY A 136 -23.41 6.14 -13.07
CA GLY A 136 -24.21 5.81 -11.90
C GLY A 136 -24.80 7.08 -11.25
N ARG A 137 -24.55 7.27 -9.98
CA ARG A 137 -25.04 8.43 -9.20
C ARG A 137 -24.49 9.79 -9.66
N TRP A 138 -23.48 9.82 -10.52
CA TRP A 138 -22.85 11.02 -11.04
C TRP A 138 -23.40 11.41 -12.43
N SER A 139 -24.50 10.77 -12.87
CA SER A 139 -25.17 11.13 -14.10
C SER A 139 -25.75 12.56 -14.02
N ARG A 140 -25.75 13.26 -15.16
CA ARG A 140 -26.31 14.60 -15.25
C ARG A 140 -26.71 14.94 -16.69
N PRO A 141 -27.65 15.85 -16.93
CA PRO A 141 -27.97 16.36 -18.25
C PRO A 141 -26.81 17.16 -18.85
N ALA A 142 -26.89 17.50 -20.14
CA ALA A 142 -25.97 18.42 -20.79
C ALA A 142 -25.96 19.77 -20.05
N GLY A 143 -24.78 20.30 -19.77
CA GLY A 143 -24.63 21.55 -19.02
C GLY A 143 -24.77 22.81 -19.89
N HIS A 144 -24.41 22.72 -21.16
CA HIS A 144 -24.51 23.79 -22.17
C HIS A 144 -25.05 23.17 -23.46
N PRO A 145 -26.36 23.25 -23.71
CA PRO A 145 -26.97 22.75 -24.94
C PRO A 145 -26.62 23.63 -26.15
#